data_48eff442c47e8f6f9c93b4fa2f74a612
#
_entry.id   48eff442c47e8f6f9c93b4fa2f74a612
#
_cell.length_a   1.000
_cell.length_b   1.000
_cell.length_c   1.000
_cell.angle_alpha   90.00
_cell.angle_beta   90.00
_cell.angle_gamma   90.00
#
_symmetry.space_group_name_H-M   'P 1'
#
loop_
_entity.id
_entity.type
_entity.pdbx_description
1 polymer ?
#
loop_
_entity_poly.entity_id
_entity_poly.type
_entity_poly.pdbx_seq_one_letter_code
_entity_poly.pdbx_strand_id
1 'polypeptide(L)'
;ILVGTRDLLIHHGVPVLKEDFEKKYTRKGRKVLYLAEAGKLMAMFVVSYSADPQLKKALRKLEKSGMTILVRSADPFINDESIAELFELPDGYIRVMNSSNGRAFEKYSNLFAQKSPAYIVHNGSALGLVSAFSAAEDLQETRKLISVLISFGSALGLGVVGLLAFVGGIDQLDAIKVALFQAAWCIFVNLLAKIKSLFM
;
A
#
# COMPACT_ATOMS: atom_id res chain seq x y z
N ILE A 1 -9.39 26.74 23.42
CA ILE A 1 -10.29 25.95 22.57
C ILE A 1 -9.94 24.48 22.78
N LEU A 2 -10.95 23.65 22.99
CA LEU A 2 -10.85 22.20 23.17
C LEU A 2 -11.73 21.51 22.12
N VAL A 3 -11.16 20.55 21.39
CA VAL A 3 -11.90 19.74 20.41
C VAL A 3 -11.64 18.27 20.72
N GLY A 4 -12.68 17.47 20.83
CA GLY A 4 -12.51 16.04 21.09
C GLY A 4 -13.79 15.30 21.43
N THR A 5 -13.60 14.11 22.00
CA THR A 5 -14.68 13.23 22.43
C THR A 5 -15.36 13.74 23.71
N ARG A 6 -16.49 13.16 24.02
CA ARG A 6 -17.21 13.39 25.28
C ARG A 6 -16.30 13.27 26.51
N ASP A 7 -15.53 12.18 26.57
CA ASP A 7 -14.66 11.88 27.71
C ASP A 7 -13.55 12.94 27.89
N LEU A 8 -13.01 13.43 26.78
CA LEU A 8 -12.01 14.50 26.81
C LEU A 8 -12.60 15.77 27.42
N LEU A 9 -13.81 16.16 27.00
CA LEU A 9 -14.47 17.36 27.54
C LEU A 9 -14.80 17.22 29.02
N ILE A 10 -15.34 16.08 29.42
CA ILE A 10 -15.67 15.79 30.84
C ILE A 10 -14.38 15.84 31.68
N HIS A 11 -13.28 15.24 31.20
CA HIS A 11 -11.99 15.27 31.89
C HIS A 11 -11.48 16.70 32.12
N HIS A 12 -11.79 17.61 31.22
CA HIS A 12 -11.47 19.04 31.34
C HIS A 12 -12.57 19.88 32.02
N GLY A 13 -13.56 19.24 32.65
CA GLY A 13 -14.61 19.93 33.40
C GLY A 13 -15.62 20.69 32.55
N VAL A 14 -15.69 20.42 31.27
CA VAL A 14 -16.67 21.05 30.36
C VAL A 14 -17.99 20.28 30.42
N PRO A 15 -19.13 20.95 30.74
CA PRO A 15 -20.41 20.30 30.70
C PRO A 15 -20.79 19.90 29.26
N VAL A 16 -21.14 18.62 29.08
CA VAL A 16 -21.57 18.08 27.80
C VAL A 16 -23.07 17.75 27.80
N LEU A 17 -23.64 17.55 26.61
CA LEU A 17 -25.05 17.19 26.43
C LEU A 17 -25.34 15.83 27.10
N LYS A 18 -26.63 15.59 27.42
CA LYS A 18 -27.07 14.28 27.96
C LYS A 18 -26.80 13.18 26.90
N GLU A 19 -26.41 12.00 27.36
CA GLU A 19 -26.16 10.86 26.49
C GLU A 19 -27.33 10.49 25.58
N ASP A 20 -28.55 10.58 26.06
CA ASP A 20 -29.73 10.27 25.26
C ASP A 20 -29.91 11.20 24.07
N PHE A 21 -29.43 12.43 24.16
CA PHE A 21 -29.41 13.35 23.04
C PHE A 21 -28.35 12.92 22.02
N GLU A 22 -27.18 12.55 22.48
CA GLU A 22 -26.08 12.09 21.64
C GLU A 22 -26.43 10.78 20.91
N LYS A 23 -27.07 9.82 21.60
CA LYS A 23 -27.52 8.55 21.02
C LYS A 23 -28.43 8.70 19.80
N LYS A 24 -29.17 9.79 19.68
CA LYS A 24 -30.01 10.07 18.49
C LYS A 24 -29.16 10.26 17.22
N TYR A 25 -27.97 10.78 17.38
CA TYR A 25 -27.08 11.14 16.26
C TYR A 25 -26.00 10.09 15.99
N THR A 26 -25.68 9.21 16.94
CA THR A 26 -24.65 8.17 16.80
C THR A 26 -25.14 6.91 16.09
N ARG A 27 -26.39 6.87 15.66
CA ARG A 27 -26.94 5.74 14.89
C ARG A 27 -26.18 5.54 13.58
N LYS A 28 -26.11 4.28 13.09
CA LYS A 28 -25.44 3.89 11.84
C LYS A 28 -23.92 4.16 11.84
N GLY A 29 -23.24 3.95 12.96
CA GLY A 29 -21.77 4.07 13.05
C GLY A 29 -21.24 5.52 13.05
N ARG A 30 -22.12 6.52 13.09
CA ARG A 30 -21.69 7.92 13.21
C ARG A 30 -21.08 8.18 14.59
N LYS A 31 -20.07 9.07 14.63
CA LYS A 31 -19.35 9.48 15.83
C LYS A 31 -19.64 10.95 16.13
N VAL A 32 -19.40 11.37 17.36
CA VAL A 32 -19.64 12.75 17.80
C VAL A 32 -18.35 13.36 18.30
N LEU A 33 -18.03 14.54 17.79
CA LEU A 33 -16.98 15.42 18.28
C LEU A 33 -17.57 16.69 18.85
N TYR A 34 -16.97 17.18 19.92
CA TYR A 34 -17.37 18.39 20.59
C TYR A 34 -16.31 19.48 20.43
N LEU A 35 -16.78 20.72 20.32
CA LEU A 35 -15.97 21.92 20.41
C LEU A 35 -16.38 22.70 21.65
N ALA A 36 -15.41 23.03 22.48
CA ALA A 36 -15.60 23.88 23.64
C ALA A 36 -14.61 25.04 23.63
N GLU A 37 -15.05 26.17 24.13
CA GLU A 37 -14.25 27.38 24.31
C GLU A 37 -14.49 27.95 25.70
N ALA A 38 -13.40 28.30 26.39
CA ALA A 38 -13.42 28.86 27.74
C ALA A 38 -14.32 28.08 28.72
N GLY A 39 -14.27 26.74 28.66
CA GLY A 39 -15.07 25.84 29.54
C GLY A 39 -16.55 25.71 29.17
N LYS A 40 -16.99 26.28 28.04
CA LYS A 40 -18.36 26.20 27.57
C LYS A 40 -18.44 25.37 26.28
N LEU A 41 -19.43 24.48 26.20
CA LEU A 41 -19.73 23.74 24.98
C LEU A 41 -20.30 24.70 23.92
N MET A 42 -19.61 24.79 22.76
CA MET A 42 -19.98 25.67 21.66
C MET A 42 -20.68 24.91 20.53
N ALA A 43 -20.20 23.69 20.18
CA ALA A 43 -20.76 22.93 19.08
C ALA A 43 -20.60 21.41 19.29
N MET A 44 -21.46 20.67 18.62
CA MET A 44 -21.39 19.22 18.48
C MET A 44 -21.39 18.89 16.99
N PHE A 45 -20.37 18.18 16.54
CA PHE A 45 -20.25 17.71 15.17
C PHE A 45 -20.54 16.22 15.09
N VAL A 46 -21.39 15.85 14.15
CA VAL A 46 -21.66 14.45 13.85
C VAL A 46 -20.86 14.06 12.61
N VAL A 47 -19.93 13.13 12.77
CA VAL A 47 -19.01 12.70 11.71
C VAL A 47 -19.32 11.26 11.31
N SER A 48 -19.12 10.96 10.04
CA SER A 48 -19.17 9.60 9.50
C SER A 48 -17.96 9.36 8.62
N TYR A 49 -17.47 8.13 8.64
CA TYR A 49 -16.31 7.73 7.85
C TYR A 49 -16.76 6.86 6.69
N SER A 50 -16.16 7.05 5.55
CA SER A 50 -16.35 6.19 4.38
C SER A 50 -15.00 5.92 3.72
N ALA A 51 -14.78 4.67 3.31
CA ALA A 51 -13.59 4.33 2.54
C ALA A 51 -13.71 4.86 1.10
N ASP A 52 -12.64 5.45 0.59
CA ASP A 52 -12.50 5.67 -0.85
C ASP A 52 -12.36 4.30 -1.54
N PRO A 53 -13.24 3.96 -2.50
CA PRO A 53 -13.20 2.66 -3.18
C PRO A 53 -11.89 2.41 -3.93
N GLN A 54 -11.26 3.45 -4.48
CA GLN A 54 -10.00 3.33 -5.19
C GLN A 54 -8.85 3.05 -4.22
N LEU A 55 -8.79 3.78 -3.09
CA LEU A 55 -7.81 3.54 -2.03
C LEU A 55 -7.99 2.14 -1.43
N LYS A 56 -9.22 1.70 -1.17
CA LYS A 56 -9.52 0.35 -0.70
C LYS A 56 -8.97 -0.74 -1.63
N LYS A 57 -9.20 -0.58 -2.94
CA LYS A 57 -8.67 -1.51 -3.95
C LYS A 57 -7.14 -1.50 -3.99
N ALA A 58 -6.51 -0.34 -3.91
CA ALA A 58 -5.06 -0.21 -3.91
C ALA A 58 -4.43 -0.81 -2.64
N LEU A 59 -5.03 -0.59 -1.46
CA LEU A 59 -4.59 -1.18 -0.20
C LEU A 59 -4.68 -2.71 -0.21
N ARG A 60 -5.76 -3.29 -0.73
CA ARG A 60 -5.90 -4.75 -0.88
C ARG A 60 -4.87 -5.36 -1.83
N LYS A 61 -4.47 -4.62 -2.85
CA LYS A 61 -3.40 -5.06 -3.75
C LYS A 61 -2.05 -5.06 -3.04
N LEU A 62 -1.76 -4.01 -2.29
CA LEU A 62 -0.52 -3.86 -1.55
C LEU A 62 -0.40 -4.83 -0.36
N GLU A 63 -1.50 -5.27 0.22
CA GLU A 63 -1.55 -6.29 1.29
C GLU A 63 -0.81 -7.56 0.90
N LYS A 64 -0.96 -8.01 -0.35
CA LYS A 64 -0.31 -9.22 -0.88
C LYS A 64 1.21 -9.16 -0.87
N SER A 65 1.79 -7.96 -0.84
CA SER A 65 3.25 -7.77 -0.78
C SER A 65 3.86 -7.97 0.62
N GLY A 66 3.02 -8.18 1.65
CA GLY A 66 3.46 -8.37 3.03
C GLY A 66 3.92 -7.08 3.73
N MET A 67 3.66 -5.92 3.14
CA MET A 67 3.96 -4.63 3.79
C MET A 67 2.93 -4.31 4.86
N THR A 68 3.38 -3.81 6.00
CA THR A 68 2.52 -3.21 7.04
C THR A 68 2.49 -1.70 6.86
N ILE A 69 1.30 -1.11 6.91
CA ILE A 69 1.12 0.33 6.78
C ILE A 69 0.98 0.95 8.16
N LEU A 70 1.77 1.99 8.40
CA LEU A 70 1.70 2.78 9.62
C LEU A 70 1.02 4.10 9.33
N VAL A 71 -0.12 4.34 10.00
CA VAL A 71 -0.92 5.56 9.85
C VAL A 71 -0.74 6.44 11.08
N ARG A 72 -0.50 7.73 10.85
CA ARG A 72 -0.54 8.75 11.90
C ARG A 72 -1.82 9.55 11.79
N SER A 73 -2.65 9.51 12.83
CA SER A 73 -3.89 10.27 12.90
C SER A 73 -3.99 11.00 14.25
N ALA A 74 -4.55 12.21 14.21
CA ALA A 74 -4.96 12.93 15.40
C ALA A 74 -6.45 12.72 15.72
N ASP A 75 -7.17 12.00 14.88
CA ASP A 75 -8.58 11.69 15.05
C ASP A 75 -8.74 10.59 16.11
N PRO A 76 -9.47 10.82 17.21
CA PRO A 76 -9.63 9.87 18.29
C PRO A 76 -10.43 8.62 17.91
N PHE A 77 -11.15 8.64 16.81
CA PHE A 77 -11.97 7.52 16.33
C PHE A 77 -11.24 6.63 15.33
N ILE A 78 -10.04 7.06 14.88
CA ILE A 78 -9.20 6.29 13.97
C ILE A 78 -8.23 5.45 14.79
N ASN A 79 -8.49 4.14 14.82
CA ASN A 79 -7.64 3.12 15.42
C ASN A 79 -7.45 1.94 14.46
N ASP A 80 -6.63 0.97 14.84
CA ASP A 80 -6.32 -0.21 14.01
C ASP A 80 -7.59 -0.91 13.52
N GLU A 81 -8.53 -1.19 14.43
CA GLU A 81 -9.77 -1.91 14.15
C GLU A 81 -10.69 -1.11 13.22
N SER A 82 -10.90 0.19 13.52
CA SER A 82 -11.79 1.04 12.72
C SER A 82 -11.32 1.20 11.28
N ILE A 83 -10.01 1.29 11.04
CA ILE A 83 -9.46 1.36 9.69
C ILE A 83 -9.54 -0.01 9.01
N ALA A 84 -9.20 -1.10 9.70
CA ALA A 84 -9.28 -2.44 9.15
C ALA A 84 -10.72 -2.77 8.70
N GLU A 85 -11.71 -2.46 9.53
CA GLU A 85 -13.13 -2.63 9.21
C GLU A 85 -13.56 -1.75 8.03
N LEU A 86 -13.20 -0.46 8.05
CA LEU A 86 -13.59 0.51 7.02
C LEU A 86 -13.09 0.14 5.63
N PHE A 87 -11.83 -0.33 5.54
CA PHE A 87 -11.21 -0.74 4.29
C PHE A 87 -11.33 -2.25 4.02
N GLU A 88 -11.95 -3.03 4.92
CA GLU A 88 -12.07 -4.50 4.86
C GLU A 88 -10.71 -5.18 4.67
N LEU A 89 -9.77 -4.84 5.53
CA LEU A 89 -8.40 -5.34 5.51
C LEU A 89 -8.16 -6.32 6.69
N PRO A 90 -7.20 -7.22 6.56
CA PRO A 90 -6.84 -8.12 7.66
C PRO A 90 -6.32 -7.38 8.88
N ASP A 91 -6.53 -7.96 10.04
CA ASP A 91 -6.01 -7.46 11.29
C ASP A 91 -4.48 -7.34 11.26
N GLY A 92 -3.96 -6.23 11.76
CA GLY A 92 -2.54 -5.99 11.83
C GLY A 92 -1.86 -5.51 10.55
N TYR A 93 -2.57 -5.45 9.43
CA TYR A 93 -2.06 -4.91 8.17
C TYR A 93 -1.85 -3.38 8.25
N ILE A 94 -2.80 -2.68 8.88
CA ILE A 94 -2.67 -1.25 9.20
C ILE A 94 -2.51 -1.08 10.69
N ARG A 95 -1.55 -0.24 11.10
CA ARG A 95 -1.31 0.17 12.47
C ARG A 95 -1.45 1.68 12.59
N VAL A 96 -2.21 2.12 13.60
CA VAL A 96 -2.39 3.55 13.89
C VAL A 96 -1.47 3.96 15.04
N MET A 97 -0.62 4.92 14.78
CA MET A 97 0.25 5.47 15.82
C MET A 97 -0.54 6.35 16.78
N ASN A 98 -0.49 6.02 18.05
CA ASN A 98 -0.96 6.91 19.10
C ASN A 98 0.02 8.10 19.30
N SER A 99 -0.39 9.08 20.11
CA SER A 99 0.40 10.31 20.35
C SER A 99 1.78 10.05 20.96
N SER A 100 1.94 9.01 21.79
CA SER A 100 3.24 8.65 22.37
C SER A 100 4.20 8.06 21.34
N ASN A 101 3.72 7.15 20.51
CA ASN A 101 4.49 6.56 19.41
C ASN A 101 4.79 7.57 18.30
N GLY A 102 3.89 8.53 18.07
CA GLY A 102 4.10 9.62 17.11
C GLY A 102 5.31 10.48 17.47
N ARG A 103 5.53 10.78 18.77
CA ARG A 103 6.72 11.51 19.24
C ARG A 103 8.01 10.72 19.05
N ALA A 104 7.97 9.42 19.33
CA ALA A 104 9.11 8.54 19.06
C ALA A 104 9.45 8.49 17.57
N PHE A 105 8.43 8.35 16.73
CA PHE A 105 8.60 8.38 15.26
C PHE A 105 9.26 9.67 14.78
N GLU A 106 8.81 10.84 15.24
CA GLU A 106 9.43 12.14 14.90
C GLU A 106 10.90 12.20 15.29
N LYS A 107 11.24 11.71 16.48
CA LYS A 107 12.62 11.67 16.93
C LYS A 107 13.50 10.81 16.03
N TYR A 108 13.02 9.62 15.65
CA TYR A 108 13.80 8.68 14.85
C TYR A 108 13.78 9.01 13.35
N SER A 109 12.70 9.51 12.81
CA SER A 109 12.62 9.89 11.38
C SER A 109 13.59 11.01 10.99
N ASN A 110 13.88 11.92 11.92
CA ASN A 110 14.85 12.99 11.72
C ASN A 110 16.32 12.50 11.78
N LEU A 111 16.57 11.33 12.38
CA LEU A 111 17.92 10.77 12.47
C LEU A 111 18.38 10.02 11.21
N PHE A 112 17.46 9.57 10.38
CA PHE A 112 17.73 8.67 9.26
C PHE A 112 17.52 9.30 7.89
N ALA A 113 17.73 10.60 7.75
CA ALA A 113 17.81 11.25 6.44
C ALA A 113 19.04 10.80 5.64
N GLN A 114 19.26 9.49 5.51
CA GLN A 114 20.25 8.96 4.58
C GLN A 114 19.75 9.17 3.16
N LYS A 115 20.62 9.68 2.29
CA LYS A 115 20.32 9.78 0.85
C LYS A 115 20.01 8.39 0.33
N SER A 116 18.75 8.08 0.10
CA SER A 116 18.35 6.85 -0.58
C SER A 116 18.46 7.04 -2.10
N PRO A 117 18.98 6.05 -2.85
CA PRO A 117 18.94 6.10 -4.32
C PRO A 117 17.51 5.89 -4.86
N ALA A 118 16.57 5.46 -4.02
CA ALA A 118 15.18 5.24 -4.37
C ALA A 118 14.27 6.27 -3.69
N TYR A 119 13.38 6.88 -4.46
CA TYR A 119 12.37 7.82 -3.99
C TYR A 119 11.09 7.66 -4.77
N ILE A 120 9.98 8.01 -4.13
CA ILE A 120 8.65 8.03 -4.75
C ILE A 120 8.18 9.47 -4.81
N VAL A 121 7.74 9.90 -5.99
CA VAL A 121 7.08 11.18 -6.19
C VAL A 121 5.58 10.93 -6.29
N HIS A 122 4.80 11.61 -5.46
CA HIS A 122 3.34 11.52 -5.44
C HIS A 122 2.70 12.88 -5.21
N ASN A 123 1.41 13.00 -5.47
CA ASN A 123 0.65 14.25 -5.38
C ASN A 123 0.22 14.65 -3.95
N GLY A 124 0.78 14.03 -2.93
CA GLY A 124 0.42 14.26 -1.52
C GLY A 124 -0.82 13.47 -1.05
N SER A 125 -1.53 12.76 -1.93
CA SER A 125 -2.67 11.93 -1.54
C SER A 125 -2.24 10.54 -1.07
N ALA A 126 -2.99 9.95 -0.13
CA ALA A 126 -2.78 8.56 0.31
C ALA A 126 -2.95 7.57 -0.86
N LEU A 127 -3.93 7.79 -1.73
CA LEU A 127 -4.15 7.00 -2.93
C LEU A 127 -2.93 7.06 -3.86
N GLY A 128 -2.39 8.25 -4.11
CA GLY A 128 -1.20 8.43 -4.97
C GLY A 128 0.01 7.67 -4.43
N LEU A 129 0.26 7.76 -3.12
CA LEU A 129 1.35 7.04 -2.47
C LEU A 129 1.17 5.51 -2.57
N VAL A 130 0.00 4.99 -2.17
CA VAL A 130 -0.30 3.54 -2.19
C VAL A 130 -0.25 2.99 -3.61
N SER A 131 -0.78 3.72 -4.60
CA SER A 131 -0.73 3.33 -6.00
C SER A 131 0.69 3.28 -6.55
N ALA A 132 1.55 4.22 -6.15
CA ALA A 132 2.97 4.22 -6.55
C ALA A 132 3.73 3.02 -5.99
N PHE A 133 3.49 2.65 -4.72
CA PHE A 133 4.03 1.43 -4.13
C PHE A 133 3.54 0.18 -4.83
N SER A 134 2.23 0.08 -5.08
CA SER A 134 1.64 -1.05 -5.81
C SER A 134 2.24 -1.20 -7.21
N ALA A 135 2.43 -0.10 -7.94
CA ALA A 135 3.05 -0.12 -9.25
C ALA A 135 4.53 -0.57 -9.20
N ALA A 136 5.28 -0.14 -8.19
CA ALA A 136 6.66 -0.56 -7.98
C ALA A 136 6.77 -2.06 -7.71
N GLU A 137 5.87 -2.62 -6.91
CA GLU A 137 5.77 -4.06 -6.62
C GLU A 137 5.48 -4.86 -7.87
N ASP A 138 4.47 -4.45 -8.66
CA ASP A 138 4.11 -5.08 -9.94
C ASP A 138 5.30 -5.09 -10.91
N LEU A 139 6.04 -3.99 -10.97
CA LEU A 139 7.23 -3.88 -11.81
C LEU A 139 8.33 -4.85 -11.34
N GLN A 140 8.54 -4.97 -10.03
CA GLN A 140 9.52 -5.89 -9.47
C GLN A 140 9.17 -7.35 -9.76
N GLU A 141 7.90 -7.73 -9.61
CA GLU A 141 7.42 -9.08 -9.96
C GLU A 141 7.59 -9.37 -11.45
N THR A 142 7.25 -8.41 -12.30
CA THR A 142 7.42 -8.54 -13.75
C THR A 142 8.89 -8.70 -14.12
N ARG A 143 9.77 -7.92 -13.49
CA ARG A 143 11.22 -8.06 -13.67
C ARG A 143 11.73 -9.44 -13.26
N LYS A 144 11.28 -9.98 -12.11
CA LYS A 144 11.64 -11.35 -11.68
C LYS A 144 11.20 -12.38 -12.71
N LEU A 145 9.96 -12.30 -13.21
CA LEU A 145 9.46 -13.20 -14.24
C LEU A 145 10.32 -13.15 -15.51
N ILE A 146 10.59 -11.94 -16.02
CA ILE A 146 11.43 -11.74 -17.20
C ILE A 146 12.82 -12.32 -17.00
N SER A 147 13.44 -12.09 -15.84
CA SER A 147 14.77 -12.62 -15.52
C SER A 147 14.80 -14.15 -15.53
N VAL A 148 13.79 -14.80 -14.95
CA VAL A 148 13.66 -16.26 -14.96
C VAL A 148 13.50 -16.78 -16.40
N LEU A 149 12.65 -16.15 -17.20
CA LEU A 149 12.39 -16.56 -18.58
C LEU A 149 13.67 -16.40 -19.46
N ILE A 150 14.42 -15.32 -19.28
CA ILE A 150 15.68 -15.11 -20.00
C ILE A 150 16.71 -16.20 -19.61
N SER A 151 16.84 -16.48 -18.31
CA SER A 151 17.76 -17.53 -17.81
C SER A 151 17.36 -18.91 -18.36
N PHE A 152 16.04 -19.20 -18.39
CA PHE A 152 15.53 -20.46 -18.96
C PHE A 152 15.83 -20.55 -20.47
N GLY A 153 15.61 -19.48 -21.24
CA GLY A 153 15.92 -19.45 -22.66
C GLY A 153 17.41 -19.66 -22.96
N SER A 154 18.28 -19.06 -22.13
CA SER A 154 19.73 -19.26 -22.23
C SER A 154 20.12 -20.72 -21.95
N ALA A 155 19.57 -21.33 -20.89
CA ALA A 155 19.82 -22.72 -20.55
C ALA A 155 19.32 -23.67 -21.65
N LEU A 156 18.16 -23.38 -22.23
CA LEU A 156 17.57 -24.16 -23.32
C LEU A 156 18.46 -24.07 -24.58
N GLY A 157 18.93 -22.87 -24.92
CA GLY A 157 19.87 -22.64 -26.02
C GLY A 157 21.16 -23.42 -25.85
N LEU A 158 21.78 -23.37 -24.68
CA LEU A 158 22.99 -24.15 -24.34
C LEU A 158 22.70 -25.66 -24.41
N GLY A 159 21.55 -26.11 -23.93
CA GLY A 159 21.13 -27.51 -24.03
C GLY A 159 21.03 -28.02 -25.46
N VAL A 160 20.45 -27.22 -26.36
CA VAL A 160 20.37 -27.55 -27.80
C VAL A 160 21.75 -27.63 -28.44
N VAL A 161 22.64 -26.66 -28.16
CA VAL A 161 24.02 -26.67 -28.65
C VAL A 161 24.75 -27.92 -28.15
N GLY A 162 24.64 -28.24 -26.87
CA GLY A 162 25.25 -29.44 -26.30
C GLY A 162 24.74 -30.75 -26.91
N LEU A 163 23.42 -30.83 -27.16
CA LEU A 163 22.83 -31.99 -27.84
C LEU A 163 23.34 -32.14 -29.26
N LEU A 164 23.38 -31.04 -30.02
CA LEU A 164 23.91 -31.06 -31.41
C LEU A 164 25.40 -31.42 -31.46
N ALA A 165 26.20 -30.97 -30.49
CA ALA A 165 27.58 -31.35 -30.35
C ALA A 165 27.73 -32.86 -30.08
N PHE A 166 26.89 -33.41 -29.21
CA PHE A 166 26.90 -34.82 -28.84
C PHE A 166 26.55 -35.74 -30.01
N VAL A 167 25.59 -35.35 -30.85
CA VAL A 167 25.16 -36.15 -32.02
C VAL A 167 25.94 -35.85 -33.30
N GLY A 168 27.00 -35.02 -33.25
CA GLY A 168 27.81 -34.64 -34.41
C GLY A 168 27.11 -33.68 -35.39
N GLY A 169 26.05 -33.02 -34.95
CA GLY A 169 25.26 -32.09 -35.77
C GLY A 169 25.58 -30.61 -35.60
N ILE A 170 26.73 -30.27 -35.00
CA ILE A 170 27.08 -28.88 -34.67
C ILE A 170 27.21 -28.01 -35.94
N ASP A 171 27.61 -28.60 -37.07
CA ASP A 171 27.73 -27.91 -38.36
C ASP A 171 26.38 -27.40 -38.92
N GLN A 172 25.30 -27.90 -38.38
CA GLN A 172 23.93 -27.39 -38.71
C GLN A 172 23.59 -26.09 -38.00
N LEU A 173 24.42 -25.66 -37.04
CA LEU A 173 24.22 -24.47 -36.26
C LEU A 173 25.00 -23.31 -36.88
N ASP A 174 24.30 -22.37 -37.48
CA ASP A 174 24.86 -21.14 -37.99
C ASP A 174 24.45 -19.91 -37.15
N ALA A 175 25.15 -18.80 -37.31
CA ALA A 175 24.88 -17.56 -36.56
C ALA A 175 23.45 -17.03 -36.79
N ILE A 176 22.86 -17.29 -37.97
CA ILE A 176 21.51 -16.83 -38.32
C ILE A 176 20.46 -17.60 -37.50
N LYS A 177 20.63 -18.92 -37.37
CA LYS A 177 19.70 -19.75 -36.58
C LYS A 177 19.72 -19.38 -35.10
N VAL A 178 20.93 -19.13 -34.56
CA VAL A 178 21.08 -18.66 -33.17
C VAL A 178 20.43 -17.29 -33.00
N ALA A 179 20.62 -16.36 -33.91
CA ALA A 179 20.01 -15.05 -33.88
C ALA A 179 18.47 -15.12 -33.98
N LEU A 180 17.94 -15.97 -34.85
CA LEU A 180 16.49 -16.21 -34.98
C LEU A 180 15.90 -16.80 -33.70
N PHE A 181 16.57 -17.77 -33.07
CA PHE A 181 16.13 -18.33 -31.78
C PHE A 181 16.08 -17.23 -30.70
N GLN A 182 17.14 -16.42 -30.59
CA GLN A 182 17.18 -15.32 -29.63
C GLN A 182 16.07 -14.28 -29.87
N ALA A 183 15.88 -13.89 -31.11
CA ALA A 183 14.82 -12.94 -31.50
C ALA A 183 13.41 -13.49 -31.15
N ALA A 184 13.15 -14.74 -31.51
CA ALA A 184 11.87 -15.39 -31.20
C ALA A 184 11.64 -15.49 -29.68
N TRP A 185 12.68 -15.85 -28.92
CA TRP A 185 12.61 -15.91 -27.47
C TRP A 185 12.36 -14.54 -26.83
N CYS A 186 13.05 -13.49 -27.30
CA CYS A 186 12.82 -12.12 -26.85
C CYS A 186 11.38 -11.65 -27.12
N ILE A 187 10.84 -11.94 -28.32
CA ILE A 187 9.45 -11.63 -28.66
C ILE A 187 8.49 -12.36 -27.70
N PHE A 188 8.71 -13.65 -27.47
CA PHE A 188 7.92 -14.45 -26.54
C PHE A 188 7.90 -13.89 -25.12
N VAL A 189 9.09 -13.56 -24.57
CA VAL A 189 9.22 -12.99 -23.23
C VAL A 189 8.51 -11.63 -23.12
N ASN A 190 8.68 -10.76 -24.13
CA ASN A 190 7.99 -9.45 -24.16
C ASN A 190 6.47 -9.61 -24.27
N LEU A 191 5.98 -10.58 -25.03
CA LEU A 191 4.54 -10.86 -25.16
C LEU A 191 3.97 -11.30 -23.80
N LEU A 192 4.64 -12.22 -23.10
CA LEU A 192 4.22 -12.66 -21.77
C LEU A 192 4.23 -11.52 -20.74
N ALA A 193 5.26 -10.67 -20.76
CA ALA A 193 5.32 -9.50 -19.88
C ALA A 193 4.15 -8.54 -20.15
N LYS A 194 3.81 -8.30 -21.43
CA LYS A 194 2.68 -7.46 -21.82
C LYS A 194 1.33 -8.07 -21.43
N ILE A 195 1.16 -9.38 -21.62
CA ILE A 195 -0.04 -10.09 -21.16
C ILE A 195 -0.20 -9.95 -19.66
N LYS A 196 0.86 -10.21 -18.88
CA LYS A 196 0.83 -10.03 -17.41
C LYS A 196 0.39 -8.61 -17.03
N SER A 197 0.89 -7.58 -17.71
CA SER A 197 0.53 -6.17 -17.42
C SER A 197 -0.93 -5.81 -17.72
N LEU A 198 -1.64 -6.58 -18.54
CA LEU A 198 -3.07 -6.38 -18.83
C LEU A 198 -3.98 -6.93 -17.72
N PHE A 199 -3.47 -7.85 -16.88
CA PHE A 199 -4.22 -8.48 -15.78
C PHE A 199 -3.84 -7.91 -14.40
N MET A 200 -2.98 -6.90 -14.35
CA MET A 200 -2.63 -6.15 -13.14
C MET A 200 -3.48 -4.89 -12.97
#